data_e607b80900a15681610575db34970501
#
_entry.id   e607b80900a15681610575db34970501
#
_cell.length_a   1.000
_cell.length_b   1.000
_cell.length_c   1.000
_cell.angle_alpha   90.00
_cell.angle_beta   90.00
_cell.angle_gamma   90.00
#
_symmetry.space_group_name_H-M   'P 1'
#
loop_
_entity.id
_entity.type
_entity.pdbx_description
1 polymer ?
#
loop_
_entity_poly.entity_id
_entity_poly.type
_entity_poly.pdbx_seq_one_letter_code
_entity_poly.pdbx_strand_id
1 'polypeptide(L)'
;MSEPLRLFLSEEVARGIRAHGAESYPNEACGAMLGVDGERREVRALFPLVNRRDDSPRNRFAVTAEDVRAAERAGAEQGLELIGWYHSHPDHPARPSDFDREHAWPWYSYVIVAVGEGKPREMYSWRLADDRSHYLPEELPAEVSAPPAG
;
A
#
# COMPACT_ATOMS: atom_id res chain seq x y z
N MET A 1 -2.95 12.41 24.90
CA MET A 1 -2.51 12.56 23.51
C MET A 1 -2.22 11.21 22.91
N SER A 2 -2.75 10.94 21.75
CA SER A 2 -2.44 9.70 21.06
C SER A 2 -1.10 9.82 20.35
N GLU A 3 -0.37 8.74 20.30
CA GLU A 3 0.87 8.70 19.54
C GLU A 3 0.58 8.72 18.04
N PRO A 4 1.50 9.25 17.22
CA PRO A 4 1.31 9.21 15.78
C PRO A 4 1.27 7.77 15.27
N LEU A 5 0.49 7.55 14.23
CA LEU A 5 0.43 6.25 13.59
C LEU A 5 1.75 5.98 12.86
N ARG A 6 2.23 4.75 12.95
CA ARG A 6 3.50 4.35 12.34
C ARG A 6 3.39 2.98 11.71
N LEU A 7 4.08 2.82 10.59
CA LEU A 7 4.22 1.55 9.93
C LEU A 7 5.70 1.33 9.65
N PHE A 8 6.21 0.18 10.05
CA PHE A 8 7.60 -0.20 9.82
C PHE A 8 7.69 -1.15 8.65
N LEU A 9 8.60 -0.89 7.73
CA LEU A 9 8.96 -1.79 6.66
C LEU A 9 10.42 -1.56 6.30
N SER A 10 11.08 -2.61 5.86
CA SER A 10 12.48 -2.54 5.49
C SER A 10 12.66 -1.89 4.13
N GLU A 11 13.89 -1.51 3.81
CA GLU A 11 14.22 -1.00 2.49
C GLU A 11 13.96 -2.07 1.42
N GLU A 12 14.14 -3.35 1.76
CA GLU A 12 13.85 -4.46 0.84
C GLU A 12 12.37 -4.52 0.48
N VAL A 13 11.48 -4.40 1.48
CA VAL A 13 10.04 -4.37 1.24
C VAL A 13 9.68 -3.14 0.42
N ALA A 14 10.25 -1.98 0.75
CA ALA A 14 10.01 -0.75 0.01
C ALA A 14 10.44 -0.88 -1.45
N ARG A 15 11.59 -1.52 -1.71
CA ARG A 15 12.05 -1.78 -3.07
C ARG A 15 11.07 -2.66 -3.84
N GLY A 16 10.50 -3.67 -3.17
CA GLY A 16 9.49 -4.53 -3.78
C GLY A 16 8.25 -3.78 -4.22
N ILE A 17 7.77 -2.87 -3.37
CA ILE A 17 6.61 -2.03 -3.72
C ILE A 17 6.95 -1.13 -4.90
N ARG A 18 8.10 -0.47 -4.87
CA ARG A 18 8.55 0.42 -5.94
C ARG A 18 8.72 -0.32 -7.26
N ALA A 19 9.32 -1.51 -7.21
CA ALA A 19 9.54 -2.31 -8.40
C ALA A 19 8.21 -2.71 -9.04
N HIS A 20 7.24 -3.14 -8.23
CA HIS A 20 5.93 -3.51 -8.73
C HIS A 20 5.22 -2.33 -9.39
N GLY A 21 5.32 -1.14 -8.76
CA GLY A 21 4.76 0.09 -9.33
C GLY A 21 5.38 0.46 -10.66
N ALA A 22 6.71 0.38 -10.76
CA ALA A 22 7.42 0.71 -12.00
C ALA A 22 7.13 -0.30 -13.10
N GLU A 23 7.09 -1.60 -12.77
CA GLU A 23 6.80 -2.66 -13.74
C GLU A 23 5.39 -2.59 -14.29
N SER A 24 4.45 -2.12 -13.50
CA SER A 24 3.04 -2.04 -13.92
C SER A 24 2.73 -0.77 -14.70
N TYR A 25 3.58 0.25 -14.57
CA TYR A 25 3.36 1.52 -15.25
C TYR A 25 3.11 1.32 -16.75
N PRO A 26 2.14 1.95 -17.39
CA PRO A 26 1.30 3.05 -16.86
C PRO A 26 0.06 2.61 -16.10
N ASN A 27 -0.06 1.35 -15.78
CA ASN A 27 -1.17 0.83 -15.01
C ASN A 27 -0.86 0.90 -13.51
N GLU A 28 -1.90 0.88 -12.69
CA GLU A 28 -1.77 0.89 -11.24
C GLU A 28 -1.40 -0.50 -10.74
N ALA A 29 -0.36 -0.59 -9.92
CA ALA A 29 0.00 -1.82 -9.22
C ALA A 29 -0.73 -1.87 -7.89
N CYS A 30 -1.01 -3.06 -7.39
CA CYS A 30 -1.60 -3.24 -6.07
C CYS A 30 -1.14 -4.57 -5.48
N GLY A 31 -1.12 -4.62 -4.16
CA GLY A 31 -0.82 -5.86 -3.44
C GLY A 31 -1.18 -5.75 -1.98
N ALA A 32 -1.12 -6.89 -1.30
CA ALA A 32 -1.35 -6.98 0.13
C ALA A 32 -0.03 -6.87 0.88
N MET A 33 -0.10 -6.33 2.09
CA MET A 33 1.03 -6.26 3.01
C MET A 33 0.75 -7.22 4.16
N LEU A 34 1.67 -8.15 4.36
CA LEU A 34 1.58 -9.17 5.40
C LEU A 34 2.61 -8.89 6.47
N GLY A 35 2.25 -9.05 7.73
CA GLY A 35 3.19 -8.76 8.80
C GLY A 35 2.61 -9.02 10.17
N VAL A 36 3.06 -8.22 11.13
CA VAL A 36 2.61 -8.33 12.52
C VAL A 36 2.13 -6.99 13.03
N ASP A 37 1.14 -7.02 13.91
CA ASP A 37 0.60 -5.82 14.54
C ASP A 37 0.72 -6.00 16.06
N GLY A 38 1.96 -5.91 16.55
CA GLY A 38 2.30 -6.02 17.96
C GLY A 38 2.59 -4.67 18.58
N GLU A 39 3.72 -4.55 19.29
CA GLU A 39 4.14 -3.27 19.86
C GLU A 39 4.31 -2.21 18.77
N ARG A 40 4.70 -2.66 17.58
CA ARG A 40 4.69 -1.84 16.38
C ARG A 40 4.11 -2.65 15.24
N ARG A 41 3.54 -1.97 14.27
CA ARG A 41 3.03 -2.62 13.07
C ARG A 41 4.17 -2.71 12.05
N GLU A 42 4.46 -3.92 11.61
CA GLU A 42 5.61 -4.17 10.75
C GLU A 42 5.24 -5.05 9.55
N VAL A 43 5.53 -4.57 8.35
CA VAL A 43 5.35 -5.34 7.12
C VAL A 43 6.55 -6.26 6.94
N ARG A 44 6.30 -7.55 6.75
CA ARG A 44 7.36 -8.54 6.57
C ARG A 44 7.35 -9.23 5.21
N ALA A 45 6.21 -9.20 4.52
CA ALA A 45 6.10 -9.81 3.20
C ALA A 45 5.06 -9.10 2.38
N LEU A 46 5.17 -9.21 1.06
CA LEU A 46 4.21 -8.64 0.13
C LEU A 46 3.51 -9.78 -0.60
N PHE A 47 2.27 -9.54 -0.96
CA PHE A 47 1.47 -10.45 -1.78
C PHE A 47 0.92 -9.64 -2.96
N PRO A 48 1.65 -9.57 -4.07
CA PRO A 48 1.22 -8.79 -5.23
C PRO A 48 -0.08 -9.32 -5.83
N LEU A 49 -0.92 -8.40 -6.31
CA LEU A 49 -2.18 -8.74 -6.95
C LEU A 49 -2.13 -8.35 -8.42
N VAL A 50 -2.98 -8.96 -9.21
CA VAL A 50 -3.13 -8.63 -10.63
C VAL A 50 -4.28 -7.63 -10.77
N ASN A 51 -4.02 -6.51 -11.46
CA ASN A 51 -5.07 -5.54 -11.73
C ASN A 51 -6.00 -6.11 -12.80
N ARG A 52 -7.27 -6.37 -12.43
CA ARG A 52 -8.27 -7.00 -13.29
C ARG A 52 -9.34 -6.04 -13.77
N ARG A 53 -9.19 -4.73 -13.54
CA ARG A 53 -10.17 -3.77 -13.99
C ARG A 53 -9.95 -3.47 -15.46
N ASP A 54 -10.96 -3.77 -16.26
CA ASP A 54 -10.91 -3.54 -17.70
C ASP A 54 -11.27 -2.11 -18.07
N ASP A 55 -12.10 -1.46 -17.24
CA ASP A 55 -12.63 -0.12 -17.54
C ASP A 55 -11.62 1.00 -17.29
N SER A 56 -10.76 0.85 -16.29
CA SER A 56 -9.80 1.90 -15.96
C SER A 56 -8.58 1.33 -15.21
N PRO A 57 -7.88 0.34 -15.77
CA PRO A 57 -6.76 -0.31 -15.06
C PRO A 57 -5.61 0.64 -14.76
N ARG A 58 -5.52 1.73 -15.50
CA ARG A 58 -4.45 2.70 -15.35
C ARG A 58 -4.56 3.53 -14.08
N ASN A 59 -5.79 3.86 -13.68
CA ASN A 59 -6.04 4.80 -12.60
C ASN A 59 -6.75 4.21 -11.38
N ARG A 60 -7.17 2.96 -11.46
CA ARG A 60 -8.02 2.39 -10.42
C ARG A 60 -7.74 0.92 -10.20
N PHE A 61 -7.73 0.54 -8.94
CA PHE A 61 -7.62 -0.84 -8.53
C PHE A 61 -8.68 -1.12 -7.47
N ALA A 62 -9.40 -2.23 -7.62
CA ALA A 62 -10.39 -2.65 -6.63
C ALA A 62 -10.03 -4.05 -6.14
N VAL A 63 -9.88 -4.19 -4.82
CA VAL A 63 -9.60 -5.46 -4.17
C VAL A 63 -10.92 -6.22 -3.99
N THR A 64 -10.94 -7.47 -4.42
CA THR A 64 -12.14 -8.32 -4.28
C THR A 64 -12.08 -9.12 -2.98
N ALA A 65 -13.22 -9.68 -2.58
CA ALA A 65 -13.26 -10.56 -1.41
C ALA A 65 -12.35 -11.78 -1.61
N GLU A 66 -12.25 -12.27 -2.83
CA GLU A 66 -11.37 -13.38 -3.15
C GLU A 66 -9.90 -13.00 -2.97
N ASP A 67 -9.52 -11.78 -3.37
CA ASP A 67 -8.17 -11.27 -3.14
C ASP A 67 -7.85 -11.20 -1.65
N VAL A 68 -8.79 -10.75 -0.84
CA VAL A 68 -8.62 -10.68 0.62
C VAL A 68 -8.37 -12.09 1.19
N ARG A 69 -9.21 -13.05 0.79
CA ARG A 69 -9.05 -14.44 1.27
C ARG A 69 -7.71 -15.04 0.85
N ALA A 70 -7.29 -14.78 -0.38
CA ALA A 70 -6.01 -15.28 -0.87
C ALA A 70 -4.84 -14.68 -0.09
N ALA A 71 -4.89 -13.38 0.17
CA ALA A 71 -3.85 -12.69 0.95
C ALA A 71 -3.82 -13.19 2.39
N GLU A 72 -4.98 -13.37 3.03
CA GLU A 72 -5.05 -13.90 4.39
C GLU A 72 -4.47 -15.31 4.48
N ARG A 73 -4.75 -16.14 3.47
CA ARG A 73 -4.23 -17.51 3.41
C ARG A 73 -2.71 -17.51 3.24
N ALA A 74 -2.20 -16.66 2.34
CA ALA A 74 -0.75 -16.53 2.14
C ALA A 74 -0.05 -16.07 3.43
N GLY A 75 -0.68 -15.15 4.16
CA GLY A 75 -0.16 -14.69 5.45
C GLY A 75 -0.12 -15.82 6.47
N ALA A 76 -1.23 -16.56 6.60
CA ALA A 76 -1.33 -17.66 7.55
C ALA A 76 -0.25 -18.72 7.34
N GLU A 77 0.07 -19.01 6.08
CA GLU A 77 1.13 -19.98 5.75
C GLU A 77 2.50 -19.53 6.25
N GLN A 78 2.71 -18.24 6.44
CA GLN A 78 3.98 -17.68 6.92
C GLN A 78 3.90 -17.23 8.38
N GLY A 79 2.77 -17.47 9.07
CA GLY A 79 2.56 -17.01 10.42
C GLY A 79 2.39 -15.51 10.52
N LEU A 80 1.88 -14.88 9.47
CA LEU A 80 1.69 -13.44 9.37
C LEU A 80 0.22 -13.09 9.22
N GLU A 81 -0.12 -11.83 9.50
CA GLU A 81 -1.47 -11.29 9.33
C GLU A 81 -1.52 -10.35 8.13
N LEU A 82 -2.69 -10.23 7.54
CA LEU A 82 -2.95 -9.20 6.55
C LEU A 82 -3.14 -7.87 7.30
N ILE A 83 -2.18 -6.96 7.14
CA ILE A 83 -2.19 -5.69 7.89
C ILE A 83 -2.42 -4.48 7.02
N GLY A 84 -2.41 -4.62 5.71
CA GLY A 84 -2.65 -3.49 4.84
C GLY A 84 -2.51 -3.82 3.37
N TRP A 85 -2.52 -2.77 2.59
CA TRP A 85 -2.49 -2.83 1.14
C TRP A 85 -1.54 -1.76 0.61
N TYR A 86 -0.93 -2.01 -0.54
CA TYR A 86 -0.18 -0.99 -1.24
C TYR A 86 -0.69 -0.85 -2.67
N HIS A 87 -0.53 0.34 -3.22
CA HIS A 87 -0.78 0.55 -4.64
C HIS A 87 0.07 1.71 -5.15
N SER A 88 0.19 1.80 -6.47
CA SER A 88 0.93 2.87 -7.12
C SER A 88 -0.03 3.88 -7.71
N HIS A 89 0.42 5.14 -7.78
CA HIS A 89 -0.29 6.23 -8.47
C HIS A 89 0.53 6.63 -9.70
N PRO A 90 0.19 6.12 -10.89
CA PRO A 90 0.92 6.52 -12.11
C PRO A 90 0.69 8.00 -12.39
N ASP A 91 1.78 8.77 -12.41
CA ASP A 91 1.80 10.21 -12.72
C ASP A 91 0.95 11.07 -11.79
N HIS A 92 0.71 10.60 -10.56
CA HIS A 92 -0.02 11.33 -9.52
C HIS A 92 0.73 11.25 -8.20
N PRO A 93 0.51 12.22 -7.28
CA PRO A 93 1.14 12.17 -5.96
C PRO A 93 0.73 10.96 -5.13
N ALA A 94 1.55 10.60 -4.14
CA ALA A 94 1.30 9.46 -3.26
C ALA A 94 0.27 9.79 -2.17
N ARG A 95 -0.87 10.30 -2.57
CA ARG A 95 -1.98 10.65 -1.68
C ARG A 95 -3.25 9.94 -2.13
N PRO A 96 -4.08 9.51 -1.16
CA PRO A 96 -5.32 8.81 -1.50
C PRO A 96 -6.27 9.66 -2.32
N SER A 97 -6.91 9.04 -3.31
CA SER A 97 -7.96 9.66 -4.10
C SER A 97 -9.32 9.43 -3.42
N ASP A 98 -10.36 10.09 -3.92
CA ASP A 98 -11.72 9.83 -3.45
C ASP A 98 -12.12 8.38 -3.72
N PHE A 99 -11.70 7.84 -4.88
CA PHE A 99 -11.95 6.43 -5.19
C PHE A 99 -11.28 5.52 -4.16
N ASP A 100 -10.03 5.82 -3.79
CA ASP A 100 -9.33 5.06 -2.75
C ASP A 100 -10.11 5.07 -1.44
N ARG A 101 -10.58 6.26 -1.03
CA ARG A 101 -11.32 6.42 0.22
C ARG A 101 -12.61 5.61 0.22
N GLU A 102 -13.33 5.62 -0.89
CA GLU A 102 -14.59 4.89 -1.02
C GLU A 102 -14.42 3.37 -0.92
N HIS A 103 -13.25 2.87 -1.28
CA HIS A 103 -12.96 1.43 -1.31
C HIS A 103 -12.05 0.97 -0.18
N ALA A 104 -11.68 1.86 0.74
CA ALA A 104 -10.81 1.53 1.84
C ALA A 104 -11.59 1.11 3.08
N TRP A 105 -10.89 0.46 4.00
CA TRP A 105 -11.44 0.03 5.29
C TRP A 105 -10.58 0.60 6.43
N PRO A 106 -11.19 1.03 7.52
CA PRO A 106 -10.42 1.40 8.72
C PRO A 106 -9.57 0.22 9.19
N TRP A 107 -8.55 0.51 9.96
CA TRP A 107 -7.59 -0.43 10.55
C TRP A 107 -6.43 -0.77 9.66
N TYR A 108 -6.64 -1.05 8.38
CA TYR A 108 -5.54 -1.39 7.47
C TYR A 108 -4.64 -0.18 7.22
N SER A 109 -3.35 -0.47 6.99
CA SER A 109 -2.42 0.53 6.49
C SER A 109 -2.48 0.54 4.97
N TYR A 110 -2.45 1.73 4.38
CA TYR A 110 -2.48 1.91 2.91
C TYR A 110 -1.23 2.65 2.49
N VAL A 111 -0.31 1.92 1.86
CA VAL A 111 0.92 2.52 1.32
C VAL A 111 0.70 2.86 -0.13
N ILE A 112 1.01 4.10 -0.49
CA ILE A 112 0.90 4.57 -1.87
C ILE A 112 2.28 5.02 -2.34
N VAL A 113 2.71 4.52 -3.49
CA VAL A 113 3.95 4.96 -4.13
C VAL A 113 3.61 5.73 -5.41
N ALA A 114 4.15 6.92 -5.54
CA ALA A 114 4.01 7.68 -6.77
C ALA A 114 4.99 7.15 -7.80
N VAL A 115 4.53 7.01 -9.04
CA VAL A 115 5.38 6.57 -10.15
C VAL A 115 5.24 7.58 -11.28
N GLY A 116 6.28 8.34 -11.55
CA GLY A 116 6.28 9.34 -12.60
C GLY A 116 7.12 8.91 -13.77
N GLU A 117 6.52 8.84 -14.96
CA GLU A 117 7.22 8.44 -16.20
C GLU A 117 7.94 7.09 -16.05
N GLY A 118 7.31 6.16 -15.35
CA GLY A 118 7.86 4.82 -15.10
C GLY A 118 8.91 4.75 -14.00
N LYS A 119 9.16 5.84 -13.29
CA LYS A 119 10.16 5.88 -12.19
C LYS A 119 9.49 6.05 -10.84
N PRO A 120 9.85 5.22 -9.86
CA PRO A 120 9.31 5.38 -8.50
C PRO A 120 9.73 6.71 -7.89
N ARG A 121 8.77 7.35 -7.22
CA ARG A 121 8.97 8.63 -6.55
C ARG A 121 8.73 8.45 -5.04
N GLU A 122 8.09 9.42 -4.40
CA GLU A 122 7.80 9.36 -2.97
C GLU A 122 6.82 8.23 -2.63
N MET A 123 6.86 7.79 -1.37
CA MET A 123 5.98 6.75 -0.85
C MET A 123 5.50 7.19 0.53
N TYR A 124 4.19 7.12 0.75
CA TYR A 124 3.59 7.48 2.03
C TYR A 124 2.56 6.44 2.45
N SER A 125 2.30 6.36 3.75
CA SER A 125 1.29 5.48 4.28
C SER A 125 0.14 6.26 4.91
N TRP A 126 -1.04 5.66 4.88
CA TRP A 126 -2.28 6.29 5.32
C TRP A 126 -3.16 5.27 6.02
N ARG A 127 -3.99 5.75 6.95
CA ARG A 127 -5.07 4.95 7.54
C ARG A 127 -6.37 5.71 7.41
N LEU A 128 -7.44 4.99 7.08
CA LEU A 128 -8.76 5.60 7.01
C LEU A 128 -9.27 5.81 8.43
N ALA A 129 -9.81 7.00 8.71
CA ALA A 129 -10.44 7.27 10.00
C ALA A 129 -11.61 6.33 10.22
N ASP A 130 -11.91 6.03 11.49
CA ASP A 130 -12.99 5.08 11.84
C ASP A 130 -14.34 5.49 11.28
N ASP A 131 -14.61 6.80 11.19
CA ASP A 131 -15.86 7.30 10.62
C ASP A 131 -15.82 7.37 9.09
N ARG A 132 -14.71 6.97 8.46
CA ARG A 132 -14.49 6.93 7.01
C ARG A 132 -14.52 8.29 6.32
N SER A 133 -14.41 9.37 7.07
CA SER A 133 -14.52 10.72 6.50
C SER A 133 -13.24 11.20 5.81
N HIS A 134 -12.09 10.74 6.28
CA HIS A 134 -10.80 11.19 5.75
C HIS A 134 -9.71 10.20 6.12
N TYR A 135 -8.53 10.37 5.52
CA TYR A 135 -7.36 9.60 5.85
C TYR A 135 -6.50 10.32 6.87
N LEU A 136 -5.85 9.52 7.72
CA LEU A 136 -4.86 10.00 8.68
C LEU A 136 -3.48 9.60 8.16
N PRO A 137 -2.49 10.51 8.19
CA PRO A 137 -1.13 10.12 7.80
C PRO A 137 -0.56 9.12 8.79
N GLU A 138 0.19 8.14 8.24
CA GLU A 138 0.89 7.14 9.02
C GLU A 138 2.37 7.26 8.67
N GLU A 139 3.24 7.43 9.67
CA GLU A 139 4.65 7.64 9.43
C GLU A 139 5.35 6.36 8.94
N LEU A 140 6.18 6.52 7.90
CA LEU A 140 7.12 5.49 7.46
C LEU A 140 8.51 5.88 7.90
N PRO A 141 9.45 4.90 8.02
CA PRO A 141 10.85 5.26 8.24
C PRO A 141 11.33 6.24 7.17
N ALA A 142 12.11 7.25 7.56
CA ALA A 142 12.54 8.32 6.66
C ALA A 142 13.24 7.78 5.41
N GLU A 143 14.06 6.74 5.58
CA GLU A 143 14.82 6.15 4.48
C GLU A 143 13.95 5.45 3.42
N VAL A 144 12.68 5.11 3.75
CA VAL A 144 11.79 4.47 2.77
C VAL A 144 10.77 5.43 2.19
N SER A 145 10.44 6.53 2.86
CA SER A 145 9.48 7.51 2.33
C SER A 145 10.12 8.42 1.28
N ALA A 146 11.41 8.67 1.36
CA ALA A 146 12.11 9.52 0.42
C ALA A 146 12.17 8.88 -0.98
N PRO A 147 12.18 9.70 -2.06
CA PRO A 147 12.40 9.16 -3.40
C PRO A 147 13.76 8.44 -3.48
N PRO A 148 13.87 7.38 -4.30
CA PRO A 148 15.15 6.68 -4.45
C PRO A 148 16.22 7.62 -4.99
N ALA A 149 17.46 7.42 -4.55
CA ALA A 149 18.61 8.18 -5.03
C ALA A 149 18.91 7.84 -6.48
N GLY A 150 19.35 8.83 -7.22
CA GLY A 150 19.74 8.68 -8.62
C GLY A 150 18.66 8.91 -9.61
#